data_8f1f32016a3b3c53352a87d95cdb16c4
#
_entry.id   8f1f32016a3b3c53352a87d95cdb16c4
#
_cell.length_a   1.000
_cell.length_b   1.000
_cell.length_c   1.000
_cell.angle_alpha   90.00
_cell.angle_beta   90.00
_cell.angle_gamma   90.00
#
_symmetry.space_group_name_H-M   'P 1'
#
loop_
_entity.id
_entity.type
_entity.pdbx_description
1 polymer ?
#
loop_
_entity_poly.entity_id
_entity_poly.type
_entity_poly.pdbx_seq_one_letter_code
_entity_poly.pdbx_strand_id
1 'polypeptide(L)'
;MAHNPKLSVYIVTLKPRKKEEQKTFRDFLREKYAGDSMTSDGELLQRLFEDFINKVGQDKFNKDDKSKKVIGVDDGQSLPLEISSQHWFFDGVIEGGKYGLLREFADTQNKAEKQVIPASNAVLDKYYILLNPILNDSYAILLVQSYTEESIQAPISALIDNLLRGSSNYHKALIEPFVPQRLKEKYQRSAVVRMFSFTVPMPLSGSLRDTIPEANQEFEVEIRIRPKEKELSINSQGTQSVIEGWKEKAFEDKVLSEGKGKVFTQDAQGRNANFDIAKEIQSIRPTIYLSDEGIDSDPVNGLPNFPAIREYCRSLLQEIRTERDINQEIDEF
;
A
#
# COMPACT_ATOMS: atom_id res chain seq x y z
N MET A 1 9.95 21.47 -0.10
CA MET A 1 9.22 20.65 -1.10
C MET A 1 7.85 20.44 -0.51
N ALA A 2 6.80 20.77 -1.24
CA ALA A 2 5.45 20.53 -0.75
C ALA A 2 5.27 19.04 -0.50
N HIS A 3 4.65 18.68 0.61
CA HIS A 3 4.22 17.30 0.88
C HIS A 3 3.31 16.86 -0.26
N ASN A 4 3.82 16.04 -1.17
CA ASN A 4 3.01 15.57 -2.30
C ASN A 4 2.16 14.39 -1.83
N PRO A 5 0.83 14.59 -1.70
CA PRO A 5 -0.05 13.54 -1.22
C PRO A 5 -0.21 12.45 -2.27
N LYS A 6 -0.11 11.21 -1.83
CA LYS A 6 -0.30 10.01 -2.65
C LYS A 6 -1.29 9.06 -2.00
N LEU A 7 -1.95 8.24 -2.81
CA LEU A 7 -2.90 7.26 -2.37
C LEU A 7 -2.34 5.85 -2.61
N SER A 8 -2.51 4.99 -1.63
CA SER A 8 -2.26 3.56 -1.74
C SER A 8 -3.57 2.81 -1.57
N VAL A 9 -3.82 1.86 -2.46
CA VAL A 9 -4.97 0.96 -2.40
C VAL A 9 -4.47 -0.45 -2.08
N TYR A 10 -5.17 -1.13 -1.19
CA TYR A 10 -4.86 -2.50 -0.78
C TYR A 10 -6.10 -3.37 -0.82
N ILE A 11 -5.90 -4.62 -1.20
CA ILE A 11 -6.83 -5.71 -0.93
C ILE A 11 -6.37 -6.40 0.34
N VAL A 12 -7.25 -6.47 1.33
CA VAL A 12 -7.01 -7.07 2.63
C VAL A 12 -7.77 -8.36 2.72
N THR A 13 -7.10 -9.49 2.54
CA THR A 13 -7.73 -10.82 2.51
C THR A 13 -7.62 -11.49 3.87
N LEU A 14 -8.74 -12.03 4.36
CA LEU A 14 -8.77 -12.87 5.55
C LEU A 14 -7.94 -14.14 5.33
N LYS A 15 -7.07 -14.50 6.28
CA LYS A 15 -6.26 -15.72 6.24
C LYS A 15 -6.70 -16.69 7.33
N PRO A 16 -7.49 -17.71 7.00
CA PRO A 16 -7.85 -18.76 7.95
C PRO A 16 -6.62 -19.59 8.34
N ARG A 17 -6.68 -20.23 9.50
CA ARG A 17 -5.63 -21.18 9.94
C ARG A 17 -5.60 -22.42 9.06
N LYS A 18 -6.77 -22.88 8.62
CA LYS A 18 -6.93 -23.97 7.68
C LYS A 18 -7.65 -23.46 6.43
N LYS A 19 -7.14 -23.83 5.26
CA LYS A 19 -7.65 -23.35 3.98
C LYS A 19 -9.14 -23.67 3.74
N GLU A 20 -9.59 -24.77 4.28
CA GLU A 20 -10.98 -25.26 4.17
C GLU A 20 -11.96 -24.43 5.03
N GLU A 21 -11.46 -23.59 5.91
CA GLU A 21 -12.25 -22.73 6.81
C GLU A 21 -12.41 -21.30 6.25
N GLN A 22 -12.13 -21.07 4.95
CA GLN A 22 -12.31 -19.76 4.33
C GLN A 22 -13.80 -19.39 4.38
N LYS A 23 -14.09 -18.26 5.04
CA LYS A 23 -15.43 -17.71 5.21
C LYS A 23 -15.53 -16.35 4.54
N THR A 24 -16.76 -15.91 4.34
CA THR A 24 -17.03 -14.53 3.92
C THR A 24 -16.66 -13.54 5.03
N PHE A 25 -16.53 -12.27 4.67
CA PHE A 25 -16.28 -11.23 5.69
C PHE A 25 -17.47 -11.12 6.67
N ARG A 26 -18.70 -11.30 6.17
CA ARG A 26 -19.92 -11.36 7.00
C ARG A 26 -19.82 -12.45 8.06
N ASP A 27 -19.46 -13.68 7.69
CA ASP A 27 -19.31 -14.77 8.63
C ASP A 27 -18.21 -14.51 9.66
N PHE A 28 -17.10 -13.93 9.23
CA PHE A 28 -16.02 -13.51 10.12
C PHE A 28 -16.48 -12.47 11.14
N LEU A 29 -17.24 -11.45 10.70
CA LEU A 29 -17.76 -10.42 11.61
C LEU A 29 -18.78 -10.99 12.59
N ARG A 30 -19.65 -11.88 12.13
CA ARG A 30 -20.60 -12.60 12.99
C ARG A 30 -19.88 -13.43 14.05
N GLU A 31 -18.90 -14.22 13.66
CA GLU A 31 -18.08 -15.01 14.59
C GLU A 31 -17.37 -14.11 15.62
N LYS A 32 -16.90 -12.95 15.20
CA LYS A 32 -16.14 -12.05 16.07
C LYS A 32 -17.02 -11.23 17.02
N TYR A 33 -18.19 -10.78 16.56
CA TYR A 33 -18.98 -9.76 17.26
C TYR A 33 -20.40 -10.16 17.66
N ALA A 34 -21.03 -11.10 16.98
CA ALA A 34 -22.45 -11.36 17.18
C ALA A 34 -22.77 -12.26 18.38
N GLY A 35 -21.85 -13.14 18.78
CA GLY A 35 -22.19 -14.17 19.76
C GLY A 35 -23.35 -15.04 19.26
N ASP A 36 -24.33 -15.31 20.13
CA ASP A 36 -25.51 -16.15 19.82
C ASP A 36 -26.73 -15.35 19.30
N SER A 37 -26.61 -14.04 19.08
CA SER A 37 -27.72 -13.18 18.66
C SER A 37 -27.75 -12.96 17.14
N MET A 38 -28.95 -12.81 16.58
CA MET A 38 -29.14 -12.34 15.20
C MET A 38 -28.79 -10.83 15.16
N THR A 39 -27.54 -10.55 14.80
CA THR A 39 -27.03 -9.20 14.66
C THR A 39 -27.15 -8.79 13.19
N SER A 40 -27.72 -7.60 12.93
CA SER A 40 -27.83 -7.07 11.58
C SER A 40 -26.46 -6.74 11.01
N ASP A 41 -26.35 -6.72 9.69
CA ASP A 41 -25.11 -6.37 9.02
C ASP A 41 -24.64 -4.93 9.41
N GLY A 42 -25.58 -3.98 9.59
CA GLY A 42 -25.26 -2.62 10.05
C GLY A 42 -24.66 -2.58 11.45
N GLU A 43 -25.17 -3.37 12.38
CA GLU A 43 -24.60 -3.49 13.73
C GLU A 43 -23.21 -4.15 13.71
N LEU A 44 -22.97 -5.09 12.80
CA LEU A 44 -21.63 -5.68 12.62
C LEU A 44 -20.61 -4.65 12.12
N LEU A 45 -21.00 -3.80 11.16
CA LEU A 45 -20.15 -2.70 10.70
C LEU A 45 -19.89 -1.68 11.81
N GLN A 46 -20.92 -1.33 12.58
CA GLN A 46 -20.78 -0.43 13.72
C GLN A 46 -19.76 -0.97 14.75
N ARG A 47 -19.84 -2.24 15.10
CA ARG A 47 -18.90 -2.89 16.03
C ARG A 47 -17.49 -2.96 15.48
N LEU A 48 -17.33 -3.23 14.17
CA LEU A 48 -16.04 -3.18 13.51
C LEU A 48 -15.43 -1.78 13.56
N PHE A 49 -16.23 -0.76 13.35
CA PHE A 49 -15.82 0.63 13.40
C PHE A 49 -15.40 1.05 14.83
N GLU A 50 -16.18 0.68 15.83
CA GLU A 50 -15.84 0.93 17.24
C GLU A 50 -14.53 0.24 17.65
N ASP A 51 -14.34 -1.02 17.24
CA ASP A 51 -13.09 -1.75 17.45
C ASP A 51 -11.92 -1.09 16.72
N PHE A 52 -12.15 -0.57 15.51
CA PHE A 52 -11.16 0.20 14.75
C PHE A 52 -10.76 1.49 15.50
N ILE A 53 -11.71 2.31 15.93
CA ILE A 53 -11.43 3.55 16.68
C ILE A 53 -10.66 3.26 17.96
N ASN A 54 -11.08 2.26 18.73
CA ASN A 54 -10.41 1.85 19.96
C ASN A 54 -8.96 1.41 19.70
N LYS A 55 -8.70 0.72 18.59
CA LYS A 55 -7.36 0.25 18.22
C LYS A 55 -6.49 1.34 17.58
N VAL A 56 -7.06 2.28 16.87
CA VAL A 56 -6.34 3.48 16.38
C VAL A 56 -5.84 4.29 17.59
N GLY A 57 -6.66 4.40 18.63
CA GLY A 57 -6.36 5.12 19.86
C GLY A 57 -7.12 6.45 19.93
N GLN A 58 -8.16 6.47 20.74
CA GLN A 58 -8.99 7.66 20.98
C GLN A 58 -8.31 8.59 21.99
N ASP A 59 -7.92 8.07 23.14
CA ASP A 59 -7.30 8.87 24.22
C ASP A 59 -5.78 8.81 24.24
N LYS A 60 -5.19 7.84 23.56
CA LYS A 60 -3.74 7.61 23.51
C LYS A 60 -3.34 7.05 22.15
N PHE A 61 -2.21 7.52 21.64
CA PHE A 61 -1.64 6.99 20.42
C PHE A 61 -1.36 5.49 20.50
N ASN A 62 -1.75 4.78 19.45
CA ASN A 62 -1.27 3.43 19.21
C ASN A 62 0.17 3.49 18.68
N LYS A 63 1.10 2.82 19.35
CA LYS A 63 2.53 2.85 19.03
C LYS A 63 2.95 1.59 18.28
N ASP A 64 3.61 1.78 17.17
CA ASP A 64 4.38 0.74 16.51
C ASP A 64 5.88 0.91 16.82
N ASP A 65 6.34 0.18 17.80
CA ASP A 65 7.74 0.26 18.24
C ASP A 65 8.74 -0.20 17.19
N LYS A 66 8.31 -1.03 16.25
CA LYS A 66 9.17 -1.53 15.18
C LYS A 66 9.48 -0.45 14.13
N SER A 67 8.48 0.29 13.71
CA SER A 67 8.65 1.41 12.77
C SER A 67 8.93 2.74 13.46
N LYS A 68 8.85 2.81 14.80
CA LYS A 68 8.92 4.05 15.58
C LYS A 68 7.89 5.09 15.11
N LYS A 69 6.66 4.63 14.89
CA LYS A 69 5.54 5.47 14.48
C LYS A 69 4.35 5.31 15.42
N VAL A 70 3.55 6.36 15.47
CA VAL A 70 2.27 6.38 16.18
C VAL A 70 1.15 6.66 15.23
N ILE A 71 -0.05 6.23 15.59
CA ILE A 71 -1.32 6.64 14.98
C ILE A 71 -2.33 6.93 16.07
N GLY A 72 -3.28 7.82 15.80
CA GLY A 72 -4.36 8.20 16.69
C GLY A 72 -5.55 8.73 15.91
N VAL A 73 -6.69 8.83 16.57
CA VAL A 73 -7.85 9.54 16.02
C VAL A 73 -7.52 11.03 15.96
N ASP A 74 -7.87 11.70 14.86
CA ASP A 74 -7.68 13.16 14.74
C ASP A 74 -8.75 13.90 15.58
N ASP A 75 -8.33 14.48 16.70
CA ASP A 75 -9.17 15.33 17.55
C ASP A 75 -9.46 16.71 16.94
N GLY A 76 -8.78 17.04 15.87
CA GLY A 76 -8.73 18.38 15.27
C GLY A 76 -9.55 18.55 14.02
N GLN A 77 -10.85 18.26 14.00
CA GLN A 77 -11.84 18.85 13.06
C GLN A 77 -11.58 18.77 11.54
N SER A 78 -10.51 18.10 11.07
CA SER A 78 -10.22 18.12 9.63
C SER A 78 -11.27 17.38 8.79
N LEU A 79 -11.62 16.17 9.20
CA LEU A 79 -12.63 15.30 8.63
C LEU A 79 -12.85 14.11 9.57
N PRO A 80 -13.92 14.08 10.36
CA PRO A 80 -14.10 13.02 11.34
C PRO A 80 -14.23 11.64 10.67
N LEU A 81 -13.85 10.60 11.42
CA LEU A 81 -14.13 9.23 11.05
C LEU A 81 -15.64 8.99 11.13
N GLU A 82 -16.22 8.53 10.03
CA GLU A 82 -17.67 8.31 9.90
C GLU A 82 -17.95 6.96 9.24
N ILE A 83 -19.09 6.37 9.60
CA ILE A 83 -19.63 5.18 8.95
C ILE A 83 -20.60 5.60 7.86
N SER A 84 -20.47 4.96 6.70
CA SER A 84 -21.50 4.94 5.68
C SER A 84 -22.16 3.56 5.66
N SER A 85 -23.24 3.40 6.44
CA SER A 85 -23.99 2.13 6.53
C SER A 85 -24.60 1.75 5.18
N GLN A 86 -25.07 2.72 4.40
CA GLN A 86 -25.62 2.51 3.06
C GLN A 86 -24.60 1.92 2.06
N HIS A 87 -23.32 2.24 2.23
CA HIS A 87 -22.25 1.83 1.31
C HIS A 87 -21.21 0.89 1.91
N TRP A 88 -21.40 0.46 3.14
CA TRP A 88 -20.60 -0.52 3.83
C TRP A 88 -19.09 -0.18 3.92
N PHE A 89 -18.79 1.05 4.28
CA PHE A 89 -17.42 1.46 4.60
C PHE A 89 -17.42 2.46 5.75
N PHE A 90 -16.26 2.69 6.30
CA PHE A 90 -16.01 3.88 7.12
C PHE A 90 -14.76 4.60 6.60
N ASP A 91 -14.76 5.91 6.71
CA ASP A 91 -13.69 6.76 6.23
C ASP A 91 -13.52 8.01 7.10
N GLY A 92 -12.36 8.63 6.99
CA GLY A 92 -12.04 9.90 7.62
C GLY A 92 -10.56 10.14 7.78
N VAL A 93 -10.21 11.12 8.61
CA VAL A 93 -8.84 11.49 8.88
C VAL A 93 -8.39 10.93 10.23
N ILE A 94 -7.19 10.39 10.23
CA ILE A 94 -6.43 10.00 11.41
C ILE A 94 -5.13 10.80 11.46
N GLU A 95 -4.53 10.93 12.62
CA GLU A 95 -3.22 11.52 12.76
C GLU A 95 -2.16 10.45 13.03
N GLY A 96 -0.92 10.76 12.67
CA GLY A 96 0.18 9.84 12.94
C GLY A 96 1.53 10.47 12.63
N GLY A 97 2.60 9.82 13.07
CA GLY A 97 3.92 10.37 12.83
C GLY A 97 5.04 9.61 13.52
N LYS A 98 6.24 10.14 13.39
CA LYS A 98 7.45 9.54 13.96
C LYS A 98 7.72 10.02 15.38
N TYR A 99 8.13 9.09 16.24
CA TYR A 99 8.63 9.36 17.60
C TYR A 99 9.98 8.67 17.82
N GLY A 100 10.55 8.83 19.00
CA GLY A 100 11.77 8.12 19.41
C GLY A 100 13.08 8.81 19.03
N LEU A 101 13.03 10.02 18.48
CA LEU A 101 14.21 10.83 18.17
C LEU A 101 14.09 12.20 18.83
N LEU A 102 15.17 12.63 19.47
CA LEU A 102 15.31 14.03 19.87
C LEU A 102 15.41 14.89 18.60
N ARG A 103 14.54 15.88 18.45
CA ARG A 103 14.52 16.79 17.32
C ARG A 103 14.53 18.23 17.82
N GLU A 104 14.98 19.13 16.99
CA GLU A 104 14.85 20.56 17.17
C GLU A 104 14.04 21.12 16.02
N PHE A 105 13.14 22.06 16.30
CA PHE A 105 12.59 22.93 15.30
C PHE A 105 12.97 24.37 15.58
N ALA A 106 13.20 25.14 14.53
CA ALA A 106 13.59 26.52 14.61
C ALA A 106 12.74 27.33 13.63
N ASP A 107 12.50 28.57 13.95
CA ASP A 107 11.98 29.53 13.01
C ASP A 107 12.96 29.68 11.83
N THR A 108 12.47 29.59 10.59
CA THR A 108 13.30 29.75 9.39
C THR A 108 13.88 31.15 9.26
N GLN A 109 13.26 32.13 9.89
CA GLN A 109 13.69 33.54 9.92
C GLN A 109 14.61 33.85 11.11
N ASN A 110 14.55 33.04 12.19
CA ASN A 110 15.33 33.25 13.40
C ASN A 110 15.97 31.94 13.89
N LYS A 111 17.15 31.62 13.39
CA LYS A 111 17.90 30.40 13.76
C LYS A 111 18.23 30.28 15.26
N ALA A 112 18.19 31.39 16.02
CA ALA A 112 18.47 31.37 17.45
C ALA A 112 17.29 30.85 18.29
N GLU A 113 16.07 30.92 17.78
CA GLU A 113 14.87 30.40 18.45
C GLU A 113 14.66 28.94 18.10
N LYS A 114 15.20 28.08 18.94
CA LYS A 114 15.07 26.63 18.81
C LYS A 114 14.21 26.06 19.94
N GLN A 115 13.33 25.15 19.56
CA GLN A 115 12.55 24.35 20.51
C GLN A 115 12.88 22.88 20.35
N VAL A 116 13.03 22.20 21.46
CA VAL A 116 13.38 20.78 21.50
C VAL A 116 12.10 19.95 21.55
N ILE A 117 11.99 18.99 20.69
CA ILE A 117 10.95 17.95 20.72
C ILE A 117 11.58 16.72 21.39
N PRO A 118 11.15 16.35 22.60
CA PRO A 118 11.66 15.17 23.30
C PRO A 118 11.42 13.89 22.49
N ALA A 119 12.26 12.88 22.67
CA ALA A 119 12.09 11.59 22.00
C ALA A 119 10.78 10.86 22.36
N SER A 120 10.14 11.22 23.47
CA SER A 120 8.81 10.71 23.85
C SER A 120 7.66 11.29 23.02
N ASN A 121 7.89 12.41 22.35
CA ASN A 121 6.89 13.11 21.56
C ASN A 121 6.95 12.71 20.09
N ALA A 122 5.81 12.74 19.41
CA ALA A 122 5.73 12.49 17.99
C ALA A 122 5.56 13.80 17.21
N VAL A 123 6.12 13.85 16.00
CA VAL A 123 5.77 14.87 14.99
C VAL A 123 4.67 14.27 14.15
N LEU A 124 3.49 14.92 14.17
CA LEU A 124 2.26 14.39 13.61
C LEU A 124 1.93 15.03 12.27
N ASP A 125 1.45 14.19 11.36
CA ASP A 125 0.77 14.56 10.12
C ASP A 125 -0.63 13.97 10.11
N LYS A 126 -1.47 14.43 9.17
CA LYS A 126 -2.84 13.97 8.99
C LYS A 126 -2.94 13.10 7.75
N TYR A 127 -3.71 12.00 7.85
CA TYR A 127 -3.83 10.99 6.82
C TYR A 127 -5.29 10.58 6.65
N TYR A 128 -5.75 10.54 5.41
CA TYR A 128 -7.06 9.98 5.10
C TYR A 128 -7.00 8.46 5.02
N ILE A 129 -8.02 7.80 5.55
CA ILE A 129 -8.20 6.35 5.48
C ILE A 129 -9.65 6.02 5.10
N LEU A 130 -9.82 4.93 4.33
CA LEU A 130 -11.12 4.32 4.04
C LEU A 130 -10.97 2.81 4.12
N LEU A 131 -11.86 2.15 4.87
CA LEU A 131 -11.96 0.69 4.94
C LEU A 131 -13.35 0.23 4.53
N ASN A 132 -13.41 -0.64 3.53
CA ASN A 132 -14.63 -1.22 3.00
C ASN A 132 -14.57 -2.76 3.05
N PRO A 133 -15.17 -3.41 4.05
CA PRO A 133 -15.37 -4.85 4.06
C PRO A 133 -16.31 -5.30 2.94
N ILE A 134 -15.96 -6.35 2.21
CA ILE A 134 -16.83 -6.95 1.20
C ILE A 134 -17.54 -8.14 1.84
N LEU A 135 -18.79 -7.97 2.25
CA LEU A 135 -19.49 -8.91 3.11
C LEU A 135 -19.62 -10.32 2.53
N ASN A 136 -19.91 -10.40 1.24
CA ASN A 136 -20.12 -11.67 0.55
C ASN A 136 -18.82 -12.32 0.06
N ASP A 137 -17.67 -11.72 0.38
CA ASP A 137 -16.35 -12.22 0.00
C ASP A 137 -15.42 -12.28 1.22
N SER A 138 -14.22 -12.79 1.04
CA SER A 138 -13.21 -12.96 2.10
C SER A 138 -12.22 -11.82 2.21
N TYR A 139 -12.49 -10.66 1.60
CA TYR A 139 -11.57 -9.52 1.59
C TYR A 139 -12.26 -8.18 1.85
N ALA A 140 -11.44 -7.19 2.18
CA ALA A 140 -11.83 -5.79 2.27
C ALA A 140 -10.95 -4.95 1.33
N ILE A 141 -11.43 -3.76 0.97
CA ILE A 141 -10.68 -2.73 0.25
C ILE A 141 -10.23 -1.68 1.26
N LEU A 142 -8.93 -1.39 1.29
CA LEU A 142 -8.33 -0.38 2.16
C LEU A 142 -7.66 0.68 1.31
N LEU A 143 -8.04 1.94 1.48
CA LEU A 143 -7.39 3.11 0.89
C LEU A 143 -6.68 3.89 1.99
N VAL A 144 -5.42 4.26 1.77
CA VAL A 144 -4.61 5.03 2.73
C VAL A 144 -3.88 6.14 1.98
N GLN A 145 -4.19 7.38 2.34
CA GLN A 145 -3.39 8.51 1.87
C GLN A 145 -2.10 8.59 2.68
N SER A 146 -1.03 8.99 2.04
CA SER A 146 0.29 9.22 2.64
C SER A 146 1.02 10.34 1.90
N TYR A 147 2.20 10.72 2.38
CA TYR A 147 3.06 11.70 1.72
C TYR A 147 4.29 11.01 1.12
N THR A 148 5.01 11.72 0.25
CA THR A 148 6.23 11.17 -0.37
C THR A 148 7.29 10.88 0.68
N GLU A 149 7.46 11.76 1.65
CA GLU A 149 8.48 11.66 2.69
C GLU A 149 8.00 10.87 3.91
N GLU A 150 6.68 10.84 4.15
CA GLU A 150 6.09 10.20 5.32
C GLU A 150 4.93 9.28 4.98
N SER A 151 4.97 8.10 5.55
CA SER A 151 3.94 7.08 5.36
C SER A 151 3.60 6.41 6.69
N ILE A 152 2.30 6.19 6.93
CA ILE A 152 1.79 5.42 8.06
C ILE A 152 1.44 3.97 7.68
N GLN A 153 1.92 3.48 6.55
CA GLN A 153 1.58 2.14 6.06
C GLN A 153 1.92 1.04 7.08
N ALA A 154 3.08 1.11 7.74
CA ALA A 154 3.49 0.08 8.70
C ALA A 154 2.55 0.00 9.92
N PRO A 155 2.27 1.09 10.67
CA PRO A 155 1.32 1.04 11.77
C PRO A 155 -0.12 0.72 11.31
N ILE A 156 -0.56 1.19 10.14
CA ILE A 156 -1.88 0.80 9.59
C ILE A 156 -1.92 -0.69 9.26
N SER A 157 -0.89 -1.25 8.66
CA SER A 157 -0.86 -2.70 8.38
C SER A 157 -0.90 -3.52 9.67
N ALA A 158 -0.19 -3.10 10.71
CA ALA A 158 -0.22 -3.74 12.02
C ALA A 158 -1.60 -3.59 12.70
N LEU A 159 -2.22 -2.41 12.58
CA LEU A 159 -3.57 -2.16 13.07
C LEU A 159 -4.59 -3.07 12.39
N ILE A 160 -4.60 -3.13 11.06
CA ILE A 160 -5.53 -3.97 10.29
C ILE A 160 -5.32 -5.46 10.60
N ASP A 161 -4.06 -5.91 10.69
CA ASP A 161 -3.78 -7.30 11.09
C ASP A 161 -4.34 -7.58 12.49
N ASN A 162 -4.21 -6.66 13.44
CA ASN A 162 -4.76 -6.80 14.78
C ASN A 162 -6.30 -6.71 14.80
N LEU A 163 -6.89 -5.81 14.00
CA LEU A 163 -8.33 -5.67 13.86
C LEU A 163 -8.98 -6.95 13.32
N LEU A 164 -8.35 -7.59 12.35
CA LEU A 164 -8.84 -8.80 11.71
C LEU A 164 -8.35 -10.10 12.37
N ARG A 165 -7.56 -9.99 13.42
CA ARG A 165 -7.20 -11.09 14.31
C ARG A 165 -8.23 -11.17 15.41
N GLY A 166 -8.71 -12.33 15.77
CA GLY A 166 -9.54 -12.41 16.96
C GLY A 166 -10.61 -13.48 16.97
N SER A 167 -10.76 -14.22 15.87
CA SER A 167 -11.43 -15.52 15.95
C SER A 167 -10.40 -16.64 16.10
N SER A 168 -10.80 -17.75 16.68
CA SER A 168 -9.96 -18.95 16.80
C SER A 168 -9.46 -19.46 15.44
N ASN A 169 -10.17 -19.10 14.37
CA ASN A 169 -9.98 -19.61 13.01
C ASN A 169 -9.10 -18.72 12.11
N TYR A 170 -8.83 -17.47 12.51
CA TYR A 170 -8.01 -16.52 11.72
C TYR A 170 -6.79 -16.07 12.49
N HIS A 171 -5.61 -16.07 11.86
CA HIS A 171 -4.36 -15.70 12.53
C HIS A 171 -3.71 -14.44 11.97
N LYS A 172 -4.04 -14.02 10.76
CA LYS A 172 -3.57 -12.75 10.17
C LYS A 172 -4.41 -12.34 8.97
N ALA A 173 -4.24 -11.08 8.56
CA ALA A 173 -4.68 -10.58 7.27
C ALA A 173 -3.52 -10.59 6.26
N LEU A 174 -3.83 -10.84 4.98
CA LEU A 174 -2.91 -10.61 3.87
C LEU A 174 -3.25 -9.25 3.26
N ILE A 175 -2.30 -8.31 3.32
CA ILE A 175 -2.47 -6.95 2.79
C ILE A 175 -1.63 -6.85 1.52
N GLU A 176 -2.29 -6.80 0.36
CA GLU A 176 -1.64 -6.74 -0.94
C GLU A 176 -1.96 -5.42 -1.64
N PRO A 177 -0.93 -4.72 -2.16
CA PRO A 177 -1.17 -3.49 -2.93
C PRO A 177 -1.96 -3.82 -4.20
N PHE A 178 -2.92 -2.95 -4.49
CA PHE A 178 -3.77 -2.99 -5.67
C PHE A 178 -3.68 -1.65 -6.41
N VAL A 179 -3.79 -1.68 -7.72
CA VAL A 179 -3.93 -0.47 -8.54
C VAL A 179 -5.02 -0.73 -9.58
N PRO A 180 -6.06 0.12 -9.64
CA PRO A 180 -7.12 0.00 -10.63
C PRO A 180 -6.61 0.02 -12.07
N GLN A 181 -7.28 -0.72 -12.94
CA GLN A 181 -6.86 -0.91 -14.33
C GLN A 181 -6.73 0.41 -15.10
N ARG A 182 -7.67 1.34 -14.91
CA ARG A 182 -7.62 2.68 -15.51
C ARG A 182 -6.31 3.42 -15.19
N LEU A 183 -5.86 3.35 -13.94
CA LEU A 183 -4.63 4.03 -13.50
C LEU A 183 -3.38 3.33 -14.05
N LYS A 184 -3.39 2.00 -14.17
CA LYS A 184 -2.31 1.26 -14.86
C LYS A 184 -2.22 1.67 -16.33
N GLU A 185 -3.34 1.72 -17.04
CA GLU A 185 -3.38 2.12 -18.44
C GLU A 185 -2.95 3.58 -18.64
N LYS A 186 -3.41 4.49 -17.76
CA LYS A 186 -2.99 5.90 -17.78
C LYS A 186 -1.46 6.00 -17.67
N TYR A 187 -0.85 5.25 -16.76
CA TYR A 187 0.59 5.18 -16.60
C TYR A 187 1.29 4.57 -17.82
N GLN A 188 0.81 3.44 -18.32
CA GLN A 188 1.43 2.69 -19.41
C GLN A 188 1.46 3.47 -20.74
N ARG A 189 0.51 4.39 -20.97
CA ARG A 189 0.46 5.21 -22.21
C ARG A 189 1.70 6.08 -22.38
N SER A 190 2.31 6.55 -21.31
CA SER A 190 3.48 7.44 -21.34
C SER A 190 4.74 6.82 -20.75
N ALA A 191 4.67 5.60 -20.22
CA ALA A 191 5.78 4.99 -19.52
C ALA A 191 6.87 4.49 -20.49
N VAL A 192 8.11 4.80 -20.15
CA VAL A 192 9.31 4.33 -20.83
C VAL A 192 10.15 3.43 -19.90
N VAL A 193 10.81 2.47 -20.47
CA VAL A 193 11.73 1.59 -19.74
C VAL A 193 13.02 2.34 -19.44
N ARG A 194 13.40 2.36 -18.18
CA ARG A 194 14.66 2.92 -17.70
C ARG A 194 15.72 1.86 -17.49
N MET A 195 15.31 0.66 -17.12
CA MET A 195 16.23 -0.42 -16.83
C MET A 195 15.51 -1.77 -16.78
N PHE A 196 16.16 -2.79 -17.29
CA PHE A 196 15.89 -4.18 -16.97
C PHE A 196 16.92 -4.64 -15.94
N SER A 197 16.49 -5.35 -14.90
CA SER A 197 17.38 -5.97 -13.92
C SER A 197 17.05 -7.45 -13.82
N PHE A 198 18.06 -8.28 -13.99
CA PHE A 198 17.97 -9.73 -13.91
C PHE A 198 18.90 -10.20 -12.80
N THR A 199 18.38 -10.95 -11.85
CA THR A 199 19.16 -11.52 -10.74
C THR A 199 19.18 -13.02 -10.92
N VAL A 200 20.35 -13.61 -11.02
CA VAL A 200 20.53 -15.06 -11.22
C VAL A 200 21.48 -15.62 -10.18
N PRO A 201 21.23 -16.81 -9.62
CA PRO A 201 22.22 -17.54 -8.86
C PRO A 201 23.31 -18.02 -9.83
N MET A 202 24.56 -17.80 -9.52
CA MET A 202 25.68 -18.22 -10.38
C MET A 202 26.80 -18.79 -9.54
N PRO A 203 27.25 -20.02 -9.81
CA PRO A 203 28.48 -20.52 -9.22
C PRO A 203 29.66 -19.73 -9.81
N LEU A 204 30.57 -19.29 -8.98
CA LEU A 204 31.82 -18.71 -9.48
C LEU A 204 32.62 -19.76 -10.26
N SER A 205 32.98 -19.43 -11.51
CA SER A 205 33.79 -20.29 -12.37
C SER A 205 35.02 -19.56 -12.93
N GLY A 206 36.04 -20.29 -13.29
CA GLY A 206 37.27 -19.75 -13.88
C GLY A 206 38.14 -18.97 -12.88
N SER A 207 38.85 -17.96 -13.36
CA SER A 207 39.82 -17.17 -12.57
C SER A 207 39.26 -16.48 -11.33
N LEU A 208 37.95 -16.22 -11.29
CA LEU A 208 37.29 -15.68 -10.11
C LEU A 208 37.23 -16.72 -8.98
N ARG A 209 37.12 -18.01 -9.29
CA ARG A 209 37.12 -19.09 -8.30
C ARG A 209 38.45 -19.20 -7.57
N ASP A 210 39.54 -18.94 -8.28
CA ASP A 210 40.92 -19.04 -7.74
C ASP A 210 41.26 -17.83 -6.86
N THR A 211 40.50 -16.73 -6.99
CA THR A 211 40.78 -15.47 -6.29
C THR A 211 39.99 -15.35 -4.99
N ILE A 212 38.89 -16.09 -4.84
CA ILE A 212 37.99 -16.00 -3.66
C ILE A 212 38.12 -17.34 -2.91
N PRO A 213 38.70 -17.35 -1.68
CA PRO A 213 38.91 -18.58 -0.89
C PRO A 213 37.62 -19.37 -0.56
N GLU A 214 36.45 -18.72 -0.64
CA GLU A 214 35.15 -19.29 -0.30
C GLU A 214 34.35 -19.72 -1.55
N ALA A 215 35.02 -20.14 -2.60
CA ALA A 215 34.48 -20.42 -3.93
C ALA A 215 33.39 -21.52 -4.02
N ASN A 216 32.98 -22.12 -2.89
CA ASN A 216 31.88 -23.09 -2.84
C ASN A 216 30.53 -22.44 -2.50
N GLN A 217 30.46 -21.10 -2.36
CA GLN A 217 29.22 -20.38 -2.14
C GLN A 217 28.53 -20.05 -3.47
N GLU A 218 27.21 -20.11 -3.48
CA GLU A 218 26.40 -19.56 -4.56
C GLU A 218 26.38 -18.03 -4.44
N PHE A 219 26.58 -17.36 -5.56
CA PHE A 219 26.52 -15.91 -5.65
C PHE A 219 25.30 -15.47 -6.43
N GLU A 220 24.65 -14.41 -6.01
CA GLU A 220 23.65 -13.72 -6.83
C GLU A 220 24.35 -12.70 -7.73
N VAL A 221 24.20 -12.88 -9.05
CA VAL A 221 24.68 -11.93 -10.05
C VAL A 221 23.52 -11.08 -10.55
N GLU A 222 23.64 -9.76 -10.40
CA GLU A 222 22.66 -8.82 -10.94
C GLU A 222 23.17 -8.25 -12.27
N ILE A 223 22.40 -8.46 -13.35
CA ILE A 223 22.65 -7.93 -14.68
C ILE A 223 21.67 -6.77 -14.91
N ARG A 224 22.20 -5.57 -15.14
CA ARG A 224 21.39 -4.36 -15.42
C ARG A 224 21.58 -3.92 -16.86
N ILE A 225 20.49 -3.88 -17.63
CA ILE A 225 20.45 -3.43 -19.01
C ILE A 225 19.69 -2.11 -19.07
N ARG A 226 20.31 -1.07 -19.64
CA ARG A 226 19.69 0.24 -19.81
C ARG A 226 19.64 0.62 -21.27
N PRO A 227 18.49 1.11 -21.80
CA PRO A 227 18.43 1.72 -23.13
C PRO A 227 19.43 2.89 -23.19
N LYS A 228 20.27 2.96 -24.22
CA LYS A 228 21.33 3.97 -24.30
C LYS A 228 20.96 5.19 -25.15
N GLU A 229 20.26 5.00 -26.26
CA GLU A 229 20.10 6.05 -27.27
C GLU A 229 18.65 6.44 -27.57
N LYS A 230 17.68 5.62 -27.25
CA LYS A 230 16.25 5.90 -27.47
C LYS A 230 15.44 5.49 -26.26
N GLU A 231 14.44 6.30 -25.94
CA GLU A 231 13.43 5.92 -24.97
C GLU A 231 12.68 4.69 -25.50
N LEU A 232 12.66 3.64 -24.72
CA LEU A 232 12.00 2.40 -25.05
C LEU A 232 10.63 2.39 -24.36
N SER A 233 9.55 2.61 -25.15
CA SER A 233 8.19 2.52 -24.59
C SER A 233 7.96 1.15 -23.96
N ILE A 234 7.26 1.12 -22.83
CA ILE A 234 6.92 -0.10 -22.10
C ILE A 234 6.14 -1.09 -22.97
N ASN A 235 5.32 -0.58 -23.91
CA ASN A 235 4.51 -1.37 -24.83
C ASN A 235 5.19 -1.64 -26.18
N SER A 236 6.46 -1.25 -26.35
CA SER A 236 7.15 -1.44 -27.62
C SER A 236 7.53 -2.90 -27.86
N GLN A 237 7.59 -3.28 -29.13
CA GLN A 237 8.11 -4.58 -29.53
C GLN A 237 9.52 -4.83 -29.00
N GLY A 238 10.37 -3.78 -28.92
CA GLY A 238 11.71 -3.88 -28.37
C GLY A 238 11.71 -4.28 -26.88
N THR A 239 10.80 -3.74 -26.08
CA THR A 239 10.62 -4.15 -24.68
C THR A 239 10.21 -5.62 -24.59
N GLN A 240 9.24 -6.03 -25.39
CA GLN A 240 8.76 -7.41 -25.41
C GLN A 240 9.87 -8.38 -25.85
N SER A 241 10.63 -8.03 -26.89
CA SER A 241 11.75 -8.87 -27.37
C SER A 241 12.83 -9.07 -26.30
N VAL A 242 13.13 -8.04 -25.47
CA VAL A 242 14.08 -8.21 -24.37
C VAL A 242 13.53 -9.14 -23.30
N ILE A 243 12.25 -9.02 -22.97
CA ILE A 243 11.58 -9.87 -21.96
C ILE A 243 11.50 -11.32 -22.45
N GLU A 244 11.08 -11.53 -23.69
CA GLU A 244 10.97 -12.86 -24.30
C GLU A 244 12.34 -13.52 -24.44
N GLY A 245 13.34 -12.81 -24.96
CA GLY A 245 14.70 -13.34 -25.06
C GLY A 245 15.31 -13.71 -23.71
N TRP A 246 14.93 -13.03 -22.64
CA TRP A 246 15.29 -13.44 -21.29
C TRP A 246 14.54 -14.70 -20.85
N LYS A 247 13.20 -14.76 -21.07
CA LYS A 247 12.41 -15.96 -20.75
C LYS A 247 12.92 -17.19 -21.48
N GLU A 248 13.22 -17.08 -22.78
CA GLU A 248 13.77 -18.18 -23.58
C GLU A 248 15.08 -18.70 -22.98
N LYS A 249 16.03 -17.81 -22.70
CA LYS A 249 17.30 -18.21 -22.07
C LYS A 249 17.10 -18.82 -20.68
N ALA A 250 16.15 -18.32 -19.91
CA ALA A 250 15.80 -18.87 -18.61
C ALA A 250 15.23 -20.31 -18.72
N PHE A 251 14.56 -20.66 -19.82
CA PHE A 251 14.07 -22.02 -20.07
C PHE A 251 15.19 -22.98 -20.50
N GLU A 252 16.17 -22.49 -21.26
CA GLU A 252 17.29 -23.31 -21.73
C GLU A 252 18.33 -23.56 -20.64
N ASP A 253 18.53 -22.60 -19.73
CA ASP A 253 19.53 -22.64 -18.66
C ASP A 253 18.87 -22.77 -17.29
N LYS A 254 19.11 -23.90 -16.60
CA LYS A 254 18.58 -24.12 -15.24
C LYS A 254 18.96 -23.03 -14.24
N VAL A 255 20.16 -22.45 -14.37
CA VAL A 255 20.62 -21.36 -13.50
C VAL A 255 19.80 -20.10 -13.74
N LEU A 256 19.43 -19.82 -14.99
CA LEU A 256 18.58 -18.67 -15.34
C LEU A 256 17.12 -18.89 -15.00
N SER A 257 16.62 -20.14 -14.96
CA SER A 257 15.23 -20.45 -14.59
C SER A 257 14.89 -20.13 -13.14
N GLU A 258 15.88 -20.09 -12.25
CA GLU A 258 15.77 -19.64 -10.87
C GLU A 258 15.92 -18.12 -10.73
N GLY A 259 16.26 -17.43 -11.81
CA GLY A 259 16.48 -15.99 -11.87
C GLY A 259 15.19 -15.17 -11.72
N LYS A 260 15.34 -13.98 -11.18
CA LYS A 260 14.27 -12.98 -11.04
C LYS A 260 14.53 -11.83 -12.00
N GLY A 261 13.53 -11.46 -12.79
CA GLY A 261 13.60 -10.33 -13.70
C GLY A 261 12.65 -9.21 -13.30
N LYS A 262 13.13 -7.96 -13.32
CA LYS A 262 12.32 -6.76 -13.08
C LYS A 262 12.53 -5.75 -14.19
N VAL A 263 11.45 -5.08 -14.58
CA VAL A 263 11.48 -3.92 -15.48
C VAL A 263 11.19 -2.67 -14.66
N PHE A 264 12.11 -1.72 -14.69
CA PHE A 264 11.96 -0.40 -14.08
C PHE A 264 11.53 0.59 -15.14
N THR A 265 10.49 1.34 -14.86
CA THR A 265 9.86 2.26 -15.80
C THR A 265 9.70 3.64 -15.19
N GLN A 266 9.53 4.65 -16.04
CA GLN A 266 9.21 6.02 -15.66
C GLN A 266 8.24 6.59 -16.66
N ASP A 267 7.23 7.31 -16.21
CA ASP A 267 6.31 8.00 -17.12
C ASP A 267 6.76 9.44 -17.46
N ALA A 268 5.96 10.13 -18.27
CA ALA A 268 6.25 11.50 -18.71
C ALA A 268 6.30 12.52 -17.55
N GLN A 269 5.68 12.22 -16.40
CA GLN A 269 5.69 13.03 -15.19
C GLN A 269 6.86 12.69 -14.25
N GLY A 270 7.75 11.76 -14.65
CA GLY A 270 8.90 11.35 -13.85
C GLY A 270 8.56 10.33 -12.75
N ARG A 271 7.35 9.77 -12.74
CA ARG A 271 6.93 8.77 -11.76
C ARG A 271 7.53 7.41 -12.09
N ASN A 272 8.09 6.79 -11.07
CA ASN A 272 8.71 5.47 -11.22
C ASN A 272 7.72 4.36 -10.86
N ALA A 273 7.78 3.28 -11.64
CA ALA A 273 7.15 2.01 -11.29
C ALA A 273 8.05 0.86 -11.72
N ASN A 274 7.75 -0.35 -11.26
CA ASN A 274 8.38 -1.56 -11.74
C ASN A 274 7.37 -2.69 -11.79
N PHE A 275 7.67 -3.71 -12.58
CA PHE A 275 6.95 -4.97 -12.58
C PHE A 275 7.91 -6.14 -12.69
N ASP A 276 7.47 -7.27 -12.20
CA ASP A 276 8.18 -8.55 -12.30
C ASP A 276 7.91 -9.16 -13.68
N ILE A 277 8.95 -9.56 -14.39
CA ILE A 277 8.83 -10.14 -15.74
C ILE A 277 7.98 -11.42 -15.71
N ALA A 278 8.06 -12.20 -14.65
CA ALA A 278 7.26 -13.42 -14.50
C ALA A 278 5.76 -13.14 -14.29
N LYS A 279 5.43 -11.95 -13.77
CA LYS A 279 4.05 -11.52 -13.49
C LYS A 279 3.47 -10.62 -14.57
N GLU A 280 4.24 -10.34 -15.59
CA GLU A 280 3.91 -9.50 -16.74
C GLU A 280 3.58 -8.03 -16.39
N ILE A 281 3.30 -7.23 -17.42
CA ILE A 281 3.03 -5.79 -17.32
C ILE A 281 1.78 -5.47 -16.48
N GLN A 282 0.80 -6.38 -16.40
CA GLN A 282 -0.40 -6.20 -15.56
C GLN A 282 -0.06 -6.09 -14.07
N SER A 283 1.10 -6.61 -13.66
CA SER A 283 1.57 -6.50 -12.27
C SER A 283 2.17 -5.14 -11.93
N ILE A 284 2.24 -4.20 -12.90
CA ILE A 284 2.78 -2.86 -12.66
C ILE A 284 1.96 -2.12 -11.61
N ARG A 285 2.67 -1.43 -10.71
CA ARG A 285 2.06 -0.70 -9.60
C ARG A 285 2.58 0.74 -9.58
N PRO A 286 2.04 1.62 -10.42
CA PRO A 286 2.38 3.03 -10.38
C PRO A 286 1.91 3.66 -9.07
N THR A 287 2.66 4.64 -8.58
CA THR A 287 2.21 5.48 -7.46
C THR A 287 1.07 6.37 -7.92
N ILE A 288 0.00 6.44 -7.14
CA ILE A 288 -1.13 7.33 -7.37
C ILE A 288 -0.84 8.64 -6.63
N TYR A 289 -0.50 9.69 -7.36
CA TYR A 289 -0.38 11.03 -6.81
C TYR A 289 -1.72 11.74 -6.90
N LEU A 290 -2.17 12.31 -5.79
CA LEU A 290 -3.48 12.98 -5.73
C LEU A 290 -3.50 14.28 -6.53
N SER A 291 -2.35 14.93 -6.68
CA SER A 291 -2.19 16.09 -7.58
C SER A 291 -2.49 15.78 -9.05
N ASP A 292 -2.24 14.54 -9.50
CA ASP A 292 -2.56 14.11 -10.87
C ASP A 292 -4.07 13.91 -11.12
N GLU A 293 -4.81 13.85 -10.02
CA GLU A 293 -6.28 13.72 -10.00
C GLU A 293 -6.94 15.07 -9.61
N GLY A 294 -6.17 16.17 -9.64
CA GLY A 294 -6.65 17.53 -9.38
C GLY A 294 -6.84 17.86 -7.89
N ILE A 295 -6.22 17.09 -7.00
CA ILE A 295 -6.30 17.29 -5.54
C ILE A 295 -4.96 17.83 -5.06
N ASP A 296 -4.89 19.15 -4.94
CA ASP A 296 -3.70 19.85 -4.50
C ASP A 296 -3.70 20.08 -2.98
N SER A 297 -2.52 20.34 -2.44
CA SER A 297 -2.35 20.79 -1.06
C SER A 297 -2.61 22.29 -0.96
N ASP A 298 -3.16 22.72 0.16
CA ASP A 298 -3.32 24.14 0.51
C ASP A 298 -1.93 24.81 0.53
N PRO A 299 -1.73 25.87 -0.23
CA PRO A 299 -0.42 26.54 -0.33
C PRO A 299 0.01 27.22 0.98
N VAL A 300 -0.91 27.47 1.91
CA VAL A 300 -0.63 28.16 3.18
C VAL A 300 -0.17 27.19 4.26
N ASN A 301 -0.89 26.10 4.43
CA ASN A 301 -0.61 25.12 5.51
C ASN A 301 0.01 23.82 5.02
N GLY A 302 0.10 23.61 3.71
CA GLY A 302 0.66 22.38 3.10
C GLY A 302 -0.22 21.15 3.25
N LEU A 303 -1.39 21.25 3.90
CA LEU A 303 -2.29 20.13 4.08
C LEU A 303 -3.10 19.87 2.80
N PRO A 304 -3.36 18.61 2.45
CA PRO A 304 -4.21 18.30 1.32
C PRO A 304 -5.68 18.62 1.61
N ASN A 305 -6.46 18.86 0.56
CA ASN A 305 -7.90 19.04 0.67
C ASN A 305 -8.58 17.70 1.00
N PHE A 306 -8.76 17.40 2.30
CA PHE A 306 -9.34 16.13 2.75
C PHE A 306 -10.78 15.88 2.26
N PRO A 307 -11.68 16.87 2.18
CA PRO A 307 -12.97 16.67 1.52
C PRO A 307 -12.84 16.19 0.08
N ALA A 308 -11.96 16.79 -0.72
CA ALA A 308 -11.73 16.34 -2.09
C ALA A 308 -11.11 14.94 -2.16
N ILE A 309 -10.21 14.59 -1.22
CA ILE A 309 -9.69 13.22 -1.08
C ILE A 309 -10.83 12.23 -0.79
N ARG A 310 -11.74 12.58 0.13
CA ARG A 310 -12.90 11.75 0.46
C ARG A 310 -13.75 11.46 -0.77
N GLU A 311 -14.11 12.47 -1.54
CA GLU A 311 -14.90 12.33 -2.76
C GLU A 311 -14.20 11.45 -3.79
N TYR A 312 -12.92 11.70 -4.03
CA TYR A 312 -12.11 10.90 -4.95
C TYR A 312 -12.01 9.44 -4.50
N CYS A 313 -11.73 9.19 -3.22
CA CYS A 313 -11.60 7.83 -2.69
C CYS A 313 -12.93 7.05 -2.76
N ARG A 314 -14.04 7.72 -2.51
CA ARG A 314 -15.39 7.11 -2.64
C ARG A 314 -15.70 6.78 -4.11
N SER A 315 -15.37 7.68 -5.04
CA SER A 315 -15.50 7.42 -6.47
C SER A 315 -14.60 6.26 -6.93
N LEU A 316 -13.34 6.26 -6.49
CA LEU A 316 -12.39 5.20 -6.78
C LEU A 316 -12.82 3.85 -6.22
N LEU A 317 -13.43 3.83 -5.02
CA LEU A 317 -14.01 2.63 -4.43
C LEU A 317 -15.10 2.03 -5.33
N GLN A 318 -15.98 2.86 -5.91
CA GLN A 318 -17.01 2.38 -6.84
C GLN A 318 -16.39 1.82 -8.12
N GLU A 319 -15.35 2.47 -8.65
CA GLU A 319 -14.60 1.96 -9.80
C GLU A 319 -13.99 0.57 -9.51
N ILE A 320 -13.35 0.42 -8.35
CA ILE A 320 -12.75 -0.86 -7.93
C ILE A 320 -13.81 -1.95 -7.77
N ARG A 321 -14.96 -1.61 -7.18
CA ARG A 321 -16.08 -2.55 -7.05
C ARG A 321 -16.58 -3.02 -8.40
N THR A 322 -16.75 -2.10 -9.35
CA THR A 322 -17.18 -2.43 -10.72
C THR A 322 -16.13 -3.28 -11.43
N GLU A 323 -14.84 -2.95 -11.33
CA GLU A 323 -13.75 -3.72 -11.94
C GLU A 323 -13.70 -5.17 -11.41
N ARG A 324 -14.10 -5.38 -10.18
CA ARG A 324 -14.07 -6.68 -9.52
C ARG A 324 -15.41 -7.41 -9.47
N ASP A 325 -16.43 -6.94 -10.19
CA ASP A 325 -17.81 -7.48 -10.19
C ASP A 325 -18.39 -7.65 -8.76
N ILE A 326 -18.10 -6.68 -7.87
CA ILE A 326 -18.57 -6.72 -6.49
C ILE A 326 -20.02 -6.24 -6.43
N ASN A 327 -20.94 -7.14 -6.46
CA ASN A 327 -22.35 -6.89 -6.17
C ASN A 327 -22.59 -7.14 -4.68
N GLN A 328 -22.75 -6.08 -3.90
CA GLN A 328 -23.21 -6.18 -2.53
C GLN A 328 -24.72 -5.95 -2.50
N GLU A 329 -25.49 -7.02 -2.41
CA GLU A 329 -26.85 -6.94 -1.93
C GLU A 329 -26.78 -6.71 -0.41
N ILE A 330 -27.12 -5.52 0.00
CA ILE A 330 -27.28 -5.18 1.41
C ILE A 330 -28.73 -5.50 1.75
N ASP A 331 -28.94 -6.41 2.68
CA ASP A 331 -30.24 -6.60 3.29
C ASP A 331 -30.59 -5.27 3.98
N GLU A 332 -31.48 -4.49 3.37
CA GLU A 332 -32.04 -3.30 3.97
C GLU A 332 -32.80 -3.71 5.23
N PHE A 333 -32.64 -2.95 6.29
CA PHE A 333 -33.19 -3.11 7.63
C PHE A 333 -34.71 -3.34 7.67
#